data_dde19de435e15ecdbcdc893e2a1ee586
#
_entry.id   dde19de435e15ecdbcdc893e2a1ee586
#
_cell.length_a   1.000
_cell.length_b   1.000
_cell.length_c   1.000
_cell.angle_alpha   90.00
_cell.angle_beta   90.00
_cell.angle_gamma   90.00
#
_symmetry.space_group_name_H-M   'P 1'
#
loop_
_entity.id
_entity.type
_entity.pdbx_description
1 polymer ?
#
loop_
_entity_poly.entity_id
_entity_poly.type
_entity_poly.pdbx_seq_one_letter_code
_entity_poly.pdbx_strand_id
1 'polypeptide(L)'
;KGISLDVEKGQVISIIGPSGSGKSTLLRSMNFLEKPNKGKITFDNTEFEVEKMTKKDILDIRKYTTMVFQNYNLFKNKTALNNIIEGLLVVKKMNKEEAEKIGLELLKKVGLEEKRDFYPSQMSGGQQQRIAIARSLAMNPKVILLDEPTSALDPELVGEVLKVIKDIASEHVTMVIVTHEMQFAKEISDKVVFMDNGIIIEEGTPLQLFENPQNNRTKEFLKRYIQRS
;
A
#
# COMPACT_ATOMS: atom_id res chain seq x y z
N LYS A 1 17.17 6.90 10.63
CA LYS A 1 16.92 7.75 11.79
C LYS A 1 15.74 7.10 12.53
N GLY A 2 15.62 7.24 13.84
CA GLY A 2 14.57 6.56 14.60
C GLY A 2 13.17 7.04 14.18
N ILE A 3 12.30 6.10 13.81
CA ILE A 3 10.89 6.34 13.49
C ILE A 3 10.07 5.33 14.28
N SER A 4 8.98 5.78 14.90
CA SER A 4 7.95 4.94 15.49
C SER A 4 6.62 5.28 14.82
N LEU A 5 5.85 4.28 14.43
CA LEU A 5 4.55 4.45 13.80
C LEU A 5 3.63 3.31 14.26
N ASP A 6 2.51 3.67 14.86
CA ASP A 6 1.47 2.75 15.26
C ASP A 6 0.32 2.79 14.27
N VAL A 7 -0.15 1.59 13.88
CA VAL A 7 -1.26 1.40 12.94
C VAL A 7 -2.32 0.53 13.60
N GLU A 8 -3.51 1.04 13.77
CA GLU A 8 -4.62 0.30 14.35
C GLU A 8 -5.30 -0.59 13.28
N LYS A 9 -5.94 -1.66 13.73
CA LYS A 9 -6.68 -2.55 12.84
C LYS A 9 -7.84 -1.79 12.17
N GLY A 10 -7.92 -1.89 10.85
CA GLY A 10 -8.92 -1.20 10.04
C GLY A 10 -8.55 0.25 9.73
N GLN A 11 -7.43 0.76 10.25
CA GLN A 11 -6.97 2.14 10.04
C GLN A 11 -6.29 2.31 8.70
N VAL A 12 -6.54 3.44 8.07
CA VAL A 12 -5.83 3.92 6.87
C VAL A 12 -4.88 5.04 7.25
N ILE A 13 -3.59 4.83 7.04
CA ILE A 13 -2.55 5.84 7.26
C ILE A 13 -1.97 6.28 5.91
N SER A 14 -1.99 7.57 5.63
CA SER A 14 -1.24 8.13 4.50
C SER A 14 0.07 8.76 4.96
N ILE A 15 1.17 8.40 4.30
CA ILE A 15 2.48 9.00 4.49
C ILE A 15 2.75 9.96 3.34
N ILE A 16 2.91 11.24 3.65
CA ILE A 16 3.18 12.31 2.69
C ILE A 16 4.52 12.99 2.97
N GLY A 17 5.04 13.74 2.01
CA GLY A 17 6.29 14.47 2.16
C GLY A 17 7.07 14.58 0.84
N PRO A 18 8.15 15.38 0.79
CA PRO A 18 8.93 15.59 -0.42
C PRO A 18 9.60 14.30 -0.92
N SER A 19 9.96 14.28 -2.21
CA SER A 19 10.76 13.19 -2.77
C SER A 19 12.08 13.06 -2.01
N GLY A 20 12.52 11.80 -1.78
CA GLY A 20 13.74 11.53 -1.01
C GLY A 20 13.61 11.66 0.51
N SER A 21 12.42 11.95 1.06
CA SER A 21 12.22 12.06 2.52
C SER A 21 12.23 10.72 3.27
N GLY A 22 12.31 9.58 2.57
CA GLY A 22 12.41 8.25 3.18
C GLY A 22 11.09 7.49 3.30
N LYS A 23 9.98 7.98 2.75
CA LYS A 23 8.64 7.36 2.81
C LYS A 23 8.62 5.91 2.32
N SER A 24 9.08 5.69 1.09
CA SER A 24 9.15 4.33 0.50
C SER A 24 10.12 3.42 1.25
N THR A 25 11.22 3.95 1.78
CA THR A 25 12.16 3.19 2.62
C THR A 25 11.48 2.73 3.90
N LEU A 26 10.73 3.62 4.58
CA LEU A 26 9.95 3.26 5.75
C LEU A 26 8.92 2.18 5.42
N LEU A 27 8.13 2.39 4.37
CA LEU A 27 7.10 1.44 3.94
C LEU A 27 7.69 0.06 3.62
N ARG A 28 8.78 0.01 2.85
CA ARG A 28 9.48 -1.24 2.49
C ARG A 28 10.15 -1.91 3.69
N SER A 29 10.52 -1.13 4.71
CA SER A 29 11.04 -1.68 5.95
C SER A 29 9.97 -2.44 6.74
N MET A 30 8.70 -2.04 6.68
CA MET A 30 7.58 -2.75 7.33
C MET A 30 7.35 -4.16 6.75
N ASN A 31 7.69 -4.37 5.47
CA ASN A 31 7.62 -5.68 4.80
C ASN A 31 8.99 -6.40 4.74
N PHE A 32 10.01 -5.81 5.32
CA PHE A 32 11.39 -6.31 5.27
C PHE A 32 11.95 -6.47 3.85
N LEU A 33 11.48 -5.65 2.90
CA LEU A 33 12.11 -5.49 1.58
C LEU A 33 13.36 -4.63 1.66
N GLU A 34 13.32 -3.59 2.50
CA GLU A 34 14.48 -2.84 2.96
C GLU A 34 14.78 -3.28 4.40
N LYS A 35 15.99 -3.74 4.66
CA LYS A 35 16.36 -4.20 6.00
C LYS A 35 16.66 -3.00 6.91
N PRO A 36 15.85 -2.77 7.97
CA PRO A 36 16.20 -1.77 8.98
C PRO A 36 17.49 -2.16 9.71
N ASN A 37 18.20 -1.16 10.22
CA ASN A 37 19.43 -1.42 11.00
C ASN A 37 19.12 -1.91 12.41
N LYS A 38 18.09 -1.30 13.03
CA LYS A 38 17.67 -1.56 14.42
C LYS A 38 16.18 -1.31 14.56
N GLY A 39 15.61 -1.83 15.62
CA GLY A 39 14.26 -1.52 16.05
C GLY A 39 13.39 -2.74 16.24
N LYS A 40 12.10 -2.52 16.32
CA LYS A 40 11.08 -3.55 16.55
C LYS A 40 9.94 -3.40 15.57
N ILE A 41 9.40 -4.52 15.14
CA ILE A 41 8.14 -4.59 14.38
C ILE A 41 7.19 -5.49 15.16
N THR A 42 5.98 -4.99 15.44
CA THR A 42 4.99 -5.73 16.21
C THR A 42 3.72 -5.93 15.39
N PHE A 43 3.21 -7.14 15.36
CA PHE A 43 1.89 -7.49 14.83
C PHE A 43 1.06 -8.16 15.92
N ASP A 44 -0.01 -7.52 16.34
CA ASP A 44 -0.79 -7.91 17.53
C ASP A 44 0.14 -8.11 18.74
N ASN A 45 0.28 -9.33 19.23
CA ASN A 45 1.14 -9.68 20.39
C ASN A 45 2.49 -10.26 19.97
N THR A 46 2.82 -10.29 18.69
CA THR A 46 4.09 -10.86 18.20
C THR A 46 5.08 -9.74 17.90
N GLU A 47 6.16 -9.70 18.65
CA GLU A 47 7.24 -8.73 18.50
C GLU A 47 8.44 -9.36 17.77
N PHE A 48 9.00 -8.64 16.81
CA PHE A 48 10.19 -9.00 16.05
C PHE A 48 11.28 -7.94 16.29
N GLU A 49 12.35 -8.33 16.98
CA GLU A 49 13.54 -7.48 17.14
C GLU A 49 14.42 -7.59 15.89
N VAL A 50 14.58 -6.49 15.16
CA VAL A 50 15.27 -6.45 13.86
C VAL A 50 16.68 -7.06 13.91
N GLU A 51 17.43 -6.78 14.96
CA GLU A 51 18.80 -7.23 15.13
C GLU A 51 18.92 -8.76 15.33
N LYS A 52 17.86 -9.39 15.80
CA LYS A 52 17.80 -10.84 16.10
C LYS A 52 17.01 -11.65 15.08
N MET A 53 16.45 -11.01 14.05
CA MET A 53 15.55 -11.66 13.09
C MET A 53 16.20 -12.76 12.29
N THR A 54 15.49 -13.87 12.22
CA THR A 54 15.81 -15.01 11.36
C THR A 54 15.11 -14.90 9.99
N LYS A 55 15.48 -15.77 9.04
CA LYS A 55 14.76 -15.88 7.76
C LYS A 55 13.29 -16.27 7.96
N LYS A 56 12.98 -17.05 9.00
CA LYS A 56 11.61 -17.45 9.34
C LYS A 56 10.80 -16.25 9.78
N ASP A 57 11.34 -15.40 10.64
CA ASP A 57 10.65 -14.19 11.11
C ASP A 57 10.31 -13.24 9.95
N ILE A 58 11.22 -13.09 8.99
CA ILE A 58 10.96 -12.30 7.77
C ILE A 58 9.82 -12.90 6.95
N LEU A 59 9.76 -14.23 6.81
CA LEU A 59 8.65 -14.89 6.13
C LEU A 59 7.32 -14.70 6.88
N ASP A 60 7.35 -14.72 8.20
CA ASP A 60 6.15 -14.51 9.03
C ASP A 60 5.66 -13.06 8.91
N ILE A 61 6.54 -12.05 8.93
CA ILE A 61 6.17 -10.66 8.62
C ILE A 61 5.49 -10.56 7.24
N ARG A 62 6.02 -11.23 6.24
CA ARG A 62 5.46 -11.22 4.86
C ARG A 62 4.14 -11.98 4.73
N LYS A 63 3.73 -12.78 5.71
CA LYS A 63 2.37 -13.32 5.80
C LYS A 63 1.38 -12.30 6.34
N TYR A 64 1.84 -11.38 7.21
CA TYR A 64 1.01 -10.32 7.76
C TYR A 64 0.87 -9.13 6.83
N THR A 65 1.84 -8.91 5.93
CA THR A 65 1.89 -7.73 5.06
C THR A 65 1.94 -8.11 3.60
N THR A 66 1.25 -7.35 2.76
CA THR A 66 1.42 -7.40 1.31
C THR A 66 1.76 -6.02 0.78
N MET A 67 2.40 -5.96 -0.38
CA MET A 67 2.85 -4.71 -0.95
C MET A 67 2.37 -4.53 -2.38
N VAL A 68 1.82 -3.34 -2.65
CA VAL A 68 1.48 -2.83 -3.98
C VAL A 68 2.56 -1.82 -4.36
N PHE A 69 3.19 -2.03 -5.50
CA PHE A 69 4.30 -1.20 -5.99
C PHE A 69 3.84 -0.19 -7.03
N GLN A 70 4.61 0.87 -7.20
CA GLN A 70 4.44 1.86 -8.24
C GLN A 70 4.41 1.26 -9.66
N ASN A 71 5.26 0.29 -9.94
CA ASN A 71 5.42 -0.36 -11.26
C ASN A 71 4.63 -1.68 -11.39
N TYR A 72 3.52 -1.83 -10.69
CA TYR A 72 2.59 -2.99 -10.73
C TYR A 72 3.23 -4.34 -10.37
N ASN A 73 4.41 -4.65 -10.88
CA ASN A 73 5.19 -5.88 -10.68
C ASN A 73 4.38 -7.16 -10.92
N LEU A 74 3.58 -7.18 -11.98
CA LEU A 74 2.84 -8.37 -12.41
C LEU A 74 3.77 -9.38 -13.09
N PHE A 75 3.43 -10.65 -12.95
CA PHE A 75 4.05 -11.73 -13.72
C PHE A 75 3.63 -11.60 -15.17
N LYS A 76 4.56 -11.24 -16.05
CA LYS A 76 4.31 -10.94 -17.47
C LYS A 76 3.77 -12.13 -18.26
N ASN A 77 4.12 -13.34 -17.83
CA ASN A 77 3.74 -14.63 -18.45
C ASN A 77 2.49 -15.27 -17.82
N LYS A 78 1.75 -14.52 -17.00
CA LYS A 78 0.51 -14.98 -16.35
C LYS A 78 -0.64 -14.04 -16.69
N THR A 79 -1.84 -14.61 -16.80
CA THR A 79 -3.06 -13.84 -17.00
C THR A 79 -3.41 -13.01 -15.75
N ALA A 80 -4.39 -12.12 -15.84
CA ALA A 80 -4.90 -11.33 -14.72
C ALA A 80 -5.33 -12.25 -13.56
N LEU A 81 -6.16 -13.28 -13.85
CA LEU A 81 -6.57 -14.24 -12.84
C LEU A 81 -5.36 -14.96 -12.22
N ASN A 82 -4.46 -15.47 -13.04
CA ASN A 82 -3.29 -16.21 -12.55
C ASN A 82 -2.33 -15.31 -11.74
N ASN A 83 -2.23 -14.01 -12.04
CA ASN A 83 -1.50 -13.07 -11.20
C ASN A 83 -2.09 -12.95 -9.80
N ILE A 84 -3.43 -12.90 -9.70
CA ILE A 84 -4.13 -12.78 -8.42
C ILE A 84 -3.96 -14.03 -7.57
N ILE A 85 -4.15 -15.21 -8.17
CA ILE A 85 -4.22 -16.48 -7.42
C ILE A 85 -2.86 -17.11 -7.15
N GLU A 86 -1.78 -16.64 -7.75
CA GLU A 86 -0.44 -17.26 -7.64
C GLU A 86 0.00 -17.47 -6.19
N GLY A 87 -0.18 -16.44 -5.35
CA GLY A 87 0.15 -16.53 -3.94
C GLY A 87 -0.68 -17.57 -3.18
N LEU A 88 -1.95 -17.74 -3.55
CA LEU A 88 -2.82 -18.76 -2.98
C LEU A 88 -2.32 -20.16 -3.31
N LEU A 89 -1.95 -20.39 -4.56
CA LEU A 89 -1.48 -21.70 -5.02
C LEU A 89 -0.09 -22.04 -4.48
N VAL A 90 0.86 -21.09 -4.57
CA VAL A 90 2.27 -21.36 -4.27
C VAL A 90 2.58 -21.26 -2.79
N VAL A 91 2.07 -20.20 -2.12
CA VAL A 91 2.40 -19.92 -0.72
C VAL A 91 1.40 -20.58 0.23
N LYS A 92 0.09 -20.40 -0.01
CA LYS A 92 -0.96 -20.99 0.85
C LYS A 92 -1.26 -22.47 0.52
N LYS A 93 -0.76 -22.99 -0.59
CA LYS A 93 -1.01 -24.37 -1.04
C LYS A 93 -2.50 -24.70 -1.20
N MET A 94 -3.30 -23.69 -1.52
CA MET A 94 -4.74 -23.80 -1.73
C MET A 94 -5.01 -24.62 -3.00
N ASN A 95 -6.13 -25.34 -3.04
CA ASN A 95 -6.51 -26.02 -4.27
C ASN A 95 -6.92 -25.01 -5.35
N LYS A 96 -6.81 -25.44 -6.62
CA LYS A 96 -6.99 -24.53 -7.76
C LYS A 96 -8.41 -23.97 -7.86
N GLU A 97 -9.42 -24.80 -7.64
CA GLU A 97 -10.82 -24.40 -7.78
C GLU A 97 -11.21 -23.33 -6.74
N GLU A 98 -10.77 -23.50 -5.50
CA GLU A 98 -10.96 -22.53 -4.43
C GLU A 98 -10.21 -21.22 -4.71
N ALA A 99 -8.95 -21.31 -5.16
CA ALA A 99 -8.16 -20.15 -5.53
C ALA A 99 -8.79 -19.37 -6.71
N GLU A 100 -9.28 -20.07 -7.74
CA GLU A 100 -9.97 -19.45 -8.87
C GLU A 100 -11.24 -18.73 -8.44
N LYS A 101 -12.04 -19.30 -7.54
CA LYS A 101 -13.23 -18.65 -7.00
C LYS A 101 -12.88 -17.33 -6.33
N ILE A 102 -11.89 -17.33 -5.44
CA ILE A 102 -11.40 -16.10 -4.78
C ILE A 102 -10.89 -15.10 -5.83
N GLY A 103 -10.13 -15.57 -6.82
CA GLY A 103 -9.58 -14.71 -7.87
C GLY A 103 -10.66 -14.03 -8.70
N LEU A 104 -11.75 -14.73 -9.03
CA LEU A 104 -12.88 -14.18 -9.77
C LEU A 104 -13.64 -13.14 -8.94
N GLU A 105 -13.86 -13.39 -7.65
CA GLU A 105 -14.47 -12.41 -6.74
C GLU A 105 -13.63 -11.13 -6.65
N LEU A 106 -12.30 -11.26 -6.60
CA LEU A 106 -11.38 -10.12 -6.57
C LEU A 106 -11.31 -9.38 -7.91
N LEU A 107 -11.36 -10.08 -9.05
CA LEU A 107 -11.51 -9.43 -10.36
C LEU A 107 -12.76 -8.57 -10.43
N LYS A 108 -13.90 -9.09 -9.95
CA LYS A 108 -15.15 -8.36 -9.85
C LYS A 108 -14.98 -7.13 -8.96
N LYS A 109 -14.36 -7.28 -7.78
CA LYS A 109 -14.13 -6.20 -6.83
C LYS A 109 -13.33 -5.04 -7.43
N VAL A 110 -12.38 -5.32 -8.33
CA VAL A 110 -11.58 -4.28 -9.00
C VAL A 110 -12.12 -3.89 -10.39
N GLY A 111 -13.31 -4.39 -10.77
CA GLY A 111 -14.00 -4.06 -12.03
C GLY A 111 -13.27 -4.55 -13.28
N LEU A 112 -12.69 -5.77 -13.23
CA LEU A 112 -11.89 -6.34 -14.32
C LEU A 112 -12.28 -7.81 -14.64
N GLU A 113 -13.54 -8.18 -14.43
CA GLU A 113 -14.03 -9.55 -14.72
C GLU A 113 -13.74 -9.98 -16.16
N GLU A 114 -14.00 -9.09 -17.12
CA GLU A 114 -13.79 -9.34 -18.55
C GLU A 114 -12.30 -9.47 -18.93
N LYS A 115 -11.38 -9.07 -18.04
CA LYS A 115 -9.94 -9.13 -18.25
C LYS A 115 -9.28 -10.38 -17.66
N ARG A 116 -10.06 -11.33 -17.17
CA ARG A 116 -9.64 -12.54 -16.51
C ARG A 116 -8.47 -13.25 -17.21
N ASP A 117 -8.57 -13.42 -18.52
CA ASP A 117 -7.62 -14.21 -19.33
C ASP A 117 -6.60 -13.32 -20.08
N PHE A 118 -6.58 -11.99 -19.81
CA PHE A 118 -5.66 -11.05 -20.42
C PHE A 118 -4.30 -11.09 -19.72
N TYR A 119 -3.25 -10.96 -20.50
CA TYR A 119 -1.88 -10.79 -20.01
C TYR A 119 -1.58 -9.31 -19.72
N PRO A 120 -0.58 -8.99 -18.84
CA PRO A 120 -0.22 -7.61 -18.54
C PRO A 120 0.03 -6.72 -19.76
N SER A 121 0.63 -7.27 -20.82
CA SER A 121 0.89 -6.54 -22.08
C SER A 121 -0.38 -6.11 -22.85
N GLN A 122 -1.53 -6.66 -22.48
CA GLN A 122 -2.83 -6.38 -23.10
C GLN A 122 -3.70 -5.45 -22.25
N MET A 123 -3.15 -4.94 -21.13
CA MET A 123 -3.87 -4.12 -20.16
C MET A 123 -3.23 -2.75 -20.01
N SER A 124 -4.07 -1.72 -19.79
CA SER A 124 -3.59 -0.38 -19.43
C SER A 124 -2.86 -0.38 -18.08
N GLY A 125 -2.07 0.66 -17.80
CA GLY A 125 -1.39 0.83 -16.52
C GLY A 125 -2.36 0.78 -15.33
N GLY A 126 -3.49 1.48 -15.43
CA GLY A 126 -4.53 1.47 -14.39
C GLY A 126 -5.16 0.09 -14.18
N GLN A 127 -5.37 -0.68 -15.26
CA GLN A 127 -5.84 -2.07 -15.17
C GLN A 127 -4.79 -2.96 -14.49
N GLN A 128 -3.52 -2.85 -14.87
CA GLN A 128 -2.43 -3.60 -14.24
C GLN A 128 -2.31 -3.29 -12.75
N GLN A 129 -2.44 -2.02 -12.37
CA GLN A 129 -2.40 -1.60 -10.96
C GLN A 129 -3.57 -2.17 -10.17
N ARG A 130 -4.78 -2.17 -10.73
CA ARG A 130 -5.94 -2.79 -10.09
C ARG A 130 -5.77 -4.30 -9.91
N ILE A 131 -5.13 -5.00 -10.84
CA ILE A 131 -4.75 -6.42 -10.66
C ILE A 131 -3.70 -6.58 -9.56
N ALA A 132 -2.72 -5.68 -9.46
CA ALA A 132 -1.72 -5.73 -8.37
C ALA A 132 -2.36 -5.53 -7.00
N ILE A 133 -3.37 -4.66 -6.89
CA ILE A 133 -4.17 -4.48 -5.68
C ILE A 133 -4.97 -5.75 -5.37
N ALA A 134 -5.67 -6.34 -6.35
CA ALA A 134 -6.42 -7.58 -6.18
C ALA A 134 -5.52 -8.74 -5.74
N ARG A 135 -4.32 -8.87 -6.32
CA ARG A 135 -3.31 -9.86 -5.91
C ARG A 135 -2.89 -9.68 -4.45
N SER A 136 -2.75 -8.44 -4.02
CA SER A 136 -2.41 -8.10 -2.64
C SER A 136 -3.52 -8.53 -1.67
N LEU A 137 -4.78 -8.26 -2.01
CA LEU A 137 -5.97 -8.66 -1.24
C LEU A 137 -6.14 -10.18 -1.14
N ALA A 138 -5.81 -10.93 -2.21
CA ALA A 138 -5.95 -12.39 -2.25
C ALA A 138 -5.20 -13.08 -1.10
N MET A 139 -4.09 -12.51 -0.67
CA MET A 139 -3.32 -13.04 0.45
C MET A 139 -3.98 -12.84 1.81
N ASN A 140 -5.09 -12.07 1.90
CA ASN A 140 -5.77 -11.72 3.15
C ASN A 140 -4.77 -11.26 4.23
N PRO A 141 -3.99 -10.21 3.96
CA PRO A 141 -2.98 -9.72 4.89
C PRO A 141 -3.60 -8.96 6.06
N LYS A 142 -2.84 -8.76 7.14
CA LYS A 142 -3.24 -7.85 8.22
C LYS A 142 -3.10 -6.37 7.81
N VAL A 143 -2.11 -6.07 6.97
CA VAL A 143 -1.83 -4.71 6.48
C VAL A 143 -1.45 -4.75 5.01
N ILE A 144 -2.05 -3.88 4.21
CA ILE A 144 -1.64 -3.62 2.82
C ILE A 144 -0.77 -2.36 2.79
N LEU A 145 0.40 -2.49 2.21
CA LEU A 145 1.36 -1.40 2.02
C LEU A 145 1.30 -0.95 0.56
N LEU A 146 0.98 0.32 0.31
CA LEU A 146 0.89 0.87 -1.05
C LEU A 146 1.97 1.95 -1.25
N ASP A 147 2.91 1.67 -2.15
CA ASP A 147 4.04 2.57 -2.46
C ASP A 147 3.75 3.35 -3.74
N GLU A 148 3.25 4.57 -3.60
CA GLU A 148 2.90 5.48 -4.70
C GLU A 148 2.06 4.80 -5.80
N PRO A 149 0.87 4.26 -5.49
CA PRO A 149 0.13 3.36 -6.38
C PRO A 149 -0.35 4.00 -7.68
N THR A 150 -0.24 5.32 -7.83
CA THR A 150 -0.70 6.07 -9.02
C THR A 150 0.39 6.80 -9.77
N SER A 151 1.62 6.86 -9.22
CA SER A 151 2.68 7.73 -9.77
C SER A 151 3.23 7.31 -11.15
N ALA A 152 2.99 6.05 -11.56
CA ALA A 152 3.37 5.53 -12.88
C ALA A 152 2.19 5.53 -13.88
N LEU A 153 1.07 6.18 -13.55
CA LEU A 153 -0.13 6.20 -14.37
C LEU A 153 -0.29 7.53 -15.11
N ASP A 154 -0.91 7.47 -16.29
CA ASP A 154 -1.43 8.64 -16.94
C ASP A 154 -2.54 9.29 -16.07
N PRO A 155 -2.64 10.63 -16.02
CA PRO A 155 -3.58 11.33 -15.15
C PRO A 155 -5.04 10.87 -15.29
N GLU A 156 -5.46 10.51 -16.49
CA GLU A 156 -6.83 10.02 -16.76
C GLU A 156 -7.14 8.66 -16.11
N LEU A 157 -6.11 7.85 -15.80
CA LEU A 157 -6.26 6.53 -15.19
C LEU A 157 -6.15 6.55 -13.65
N VAL A 158 -5.68 7.65 -13.09
CA VAL A 158 -5.47 7.81 -11.63
C VAL A 158 -6.78 7.61 -10.87
N GLY A 159 -7.86 8.27 -11.33
CA GLY A 159 -9.15 8.25 -10.66
C GLY A 159 -9.74 6.85 -10.45
N GLU A 160 -9.59 5.96 -11.44
CA GLU A 160 -10.08 4.59 -11.36
C GLU A 160 -9.36 3.77 -10.26
N VAL A 161 -8.04 3.94 -10.15
CA VAL A 161 -7.23 3.24 -9.14
C VAL A 161 -7.52 3.78 -7.75
N LEU A 162 -7.59 5.11 -7.59
CA LEU A 162 -7.93 5.74 -6.31
C LEU A 162 -9.31 5.33 -5.82
N LYS A 163 -10.29 5.20 -6.73
CA LYS A 163 -11.63 4.70 -6.39
C LYS A 163 -11.58 3.30 -5.81
N VAL A 164 -10.86 2.38 -6.45
CA VAL A 164 -10.72 1.00 -5.95
C VAL A 164 -10.08 0.99 -4.56
N ILE A 165 -9.04 1.80 -4.32
CA ILE A 165 -8.40 1.88 -2.99
C ILE A 165 -9.39 2.43 -1.96
N LYS A 166 -10.20 3.44 -2.33
CA LYS A 166 -11.23 4.02 -1.46
C LYS A 166 -12.32 2.99 -1.10
N ASP A 167 -12.78 2.22 -2.08
CA ASP A 167 -13.77 1.16 -1.86
C ASP A 167 -13.24 0.10 -0.89
N ILE A 168 -11.97 -0.30 -1.02
CA ILE A 168 -11.30 -1.24 -0.11
C ILE A 168 -11.13 -0.64 1.30
N ALA A 169 -10.80 0.65 1.40
CA ALA A 169 -10.68 1.36 2.67
C ALA A 169 -12.01 1.35 3.45
N SER A 170 -13.13 1.53 2.75
CA SER A 170 -14.46 1.51 3.37
C SER A 170 -14.86 0.16 3.97
N GLU A 171 -14.16 -0.91 3.62
CA GLU A 171 -14.32 -2.26 4.20
C GLU A 171 -13.44 -2.49 5.45
N HIS A 172 -12.86 -1.42 6.00
CA HIS A 172 -11.98 -1.48 7.17
C HIS A 172 -10.73 -2.35 6.98
N VAL A 173 -10.20 -2.40 5.76
CA VAL A 173 -8.90 -3.01 5.49
C VAL A 173 -7.79 -2.09 5.99
N THR A 174 -6.90 -2.60 6.83
CA THR A 174 -5.76 -1.82 7.33
C THR A 174 -4.78 -1.50 6.21
N MET A 175 -4.46 -0.22 6.02
CA MET A 175 -3.57 0.22 4.94
C MET A 175 -2.57 1.28 5.41
N VAL A 176 -1.35 1.19 4.86
CA VAL A 176 -0.36 2.28 4.92
C VAL A 176 -0.01 2.67 3.49
N ILE A 177 -0.23 3.92 3.14
CA ILE A 177 -0.17 4.42 1.77
C ILE A 177 0.85 5.54 1.68
N VAL A 178 1.87 5.39 0.87
CA VAL A 178 2.71 6.51 0.42
C VAL A 178 2.07 7.11 -0.82
N THR A 179 1.74 8.39 -0.79
CA THR A 179 1.06 9.05 -1.92
C THR A 179 1.47 10.50 -2.08
N HIS A 180 1.35 11.00 -3.30
CA HIS A 180 1.44 12.42 -3.67
C HIS A 180 0.05 13.03 -3.96
N GLU A 181 -1.00 12.24 -3.90
CA GLU A 181 -2.39 12.66 -4.10
C GLU A 181 -2.95 13.22 -2.79
N MET A 182 -2.77 14.54 -2.55
CA MET A 182 -3.10 15.16 -1.27
C MET A 182 -4.60 15.14 -0.98
N GLN A 183 -5.44 15.38 -1.99
CA GLN A 183 -6.89 15.33 -1.83
C GLN A 183 -7.35 13.92 -1.47
N PHE A 184 -6.80 12.91 -2.14
CA PHE A 184 -7.08 11.51 -1.82
C PHE A 184 -6.64 11.16 -0.40
N ALA A 185 -5.42 11.53 0.02
CA ALA A 185 -4.94 11.31 1.38
C ALA A 185 -5.88 11.96 2.42
N LYS A 186 -6.37 13.17 2.15
CA LYS A 186 -7.31 13.88 3.01
C LYS A 186 -8.64 13.14 3.14
N GLU A 187 -9.14 12.53 2.06
CA GLU A 187 -10.46 11.90 2.02
C GLU A 187 -10.52 10.51 2.66
N ILE A 188 -9.44 9.72 2.54
CA ILE A 188 -9.50 8.30 2.93
C ILE A 188 -8.80 7.98 4.25
N SER A 189 -7.92 8.86 4.73
CA SER A 189 -7.06 8.53 5.86
C SER A 189 -7.73 8.81 7.19
N ASP A 190 -7.50 7.92 8.14
CA ASP A 190 -7.78 8.18 9.56
C ASP A 190 -6.64 8.99 10.20
N LYS A 191 -5.40 8.74 9.74
CA LYS A 191 -4.19 9.45 10.16
C LYS A 191 -3.33 9.80 8.95
N VAL A 192 -2.74 10.98 8.97
CA VAL A 192 -1.75 11.42 8.00
C VAL A 192 -0.42 11.68 8.71
N VAL A 193 0.66 11.19 8.11
CA VAL A 193 2.03 11.33 8.63
C VAL A 193 2.85 12.13 7.62
N PHE A 194 3.35 13.28 8.03
CA PHE A 194 4.27 14.07 7.22
C PHE A 194 5.73 13.73 7.55
N MET A 195 6.47 13.28 6.55
CA MET A 195 7.89 12.94 6.67
C MET A 195 8.76 13.91 5.89
N ASP A 196 9.87 14.32 6.52
CA ASP A 196 10.96 15.04 5.85
C ASP A 196 12.32 14.61 6.42
N ASN A 197 13.34 14.56 5.55
CA ASN A 197 14.72 14.20 5.91
C ASN A 197 14.86 12.91 6.76
N GLY A 198 14.01 11.91 6.52
CA GLY A 198 14.04 10.59 7.15
C GLY A 198 13.51 10.56 8.59
N ILE A 199 12.69 11.53 8.98
CA ILE A 199 11.99 11.57 10.28
C ILE A 199 10.52 11.95 10.07
N ILE A 200 9.66 11.57 11.01
CA ILE A 200 8.29 12.08 11.11
C ILE A 200 8.38 13.50 11.71
N ILE A 201 7.86 14.47 10.98
CA ILE A 201 7.83 15.88 11.39
C ILE A 201 6.53 16.20 12.12
N GLU A 202 5.42 15.66 11.62
CA GLU A 202 4.09 15.88 12.17
C GLU A 202 3.16 14.73 11.77
N GLU A 203 2.28 14.36 12.67
CA GLU A 203 1.20 13.41 12.39
C GLU A 203 -0.10 13.85 13.06
N GLY A 204 -1.22 13.46 12.49
CA GLY A 204 -2.54 13.81 13.03
C GLY A 204 -3.66 13.35 12.12
N THR A 205 -4.89 13.72 12.45
CA THR A 205 -6.02 13.51 11.55
C THR A 205 -5.86 14.35 10.28
N PRO A 206 -6.51 13.96 9.16
CA PRO A 206 -6.49 14.77 7.94
C PRO A 206 -6.85 16.24 8.19
N LEU A 207 -7.88 16.51 8.99
CA LEU A 207 -8.29 17.86 9.33
C LEU A 207 -7.17 18.65 10.03
N GLN A 208 -6.52 18.04 11.02
CA GLN A 208 -5.42 18.69 11.74
C GLN A 208 -4.25 18.99 10.81
N LEU A 209 -3.82 18.03 10.02
CA LEU A 209 -2.59 18.15 9.23
C LEU A 209 -2.78 19.03 7.98
N PHE A 210 -3.91 18.94 7.28
CA PHE A 210 -4.13 19.70 6.06
C PHE A 210 -4.70 21.11 6.30
N GLU A 211 -5.53 21.31 7.33
CA GLU A 211 -6.17 22.61 7.58
C GLU A 211 -5.50 23.40 8.69
N ASN A 212 -4.94 22.73 9.68
CA ASN A 212 -4.33 23.37 10.84
C ASN A 212 -2.96 22.79 11.22
N PRO A 213 -2.02 22.67 10.26
CA PRO A 213 -0.68 22.14 10.56
C PRO A 213 0.03 23.00 11.59
N GLN A 214 0.68 22.38 12.57
CA GLN A 214 1.39 23.10 13.63
C GLN A 214 2.84 23.38 13.24
N ASN A 215 3.50 22.45 12.58
CA ASN A 215 4.89 22.57 12.19
C ASN A 215 5.07 23.47 10.95
N ASN A 216 6.01 24.40 11.02
CA ASN A 216 6.29 25.32 9.89
C ASN A 216 6.71 24.57 8.62
N ARG A 217 7.43 23.47 8.74
CA ARG A 217 7.88 22.67 7.60
C ARG A 217 6.69 21.98 6.91
N THR A 218 5.71 21.51 7.67
CA THR A 218 4.44 20.99 7.16
C THR A 218 3.67 22.07 6.40
N LYS A 219 3.56 23.28 6.98
CA LYS A 219 2.92 24.44 6.33
C LYS A 219 3.55 24.79 5.00
N GLU A 220 4.87 24.85 4.95
CA GLU A 220 5.62 25.14 3.71
C GLU A 220 5.39 24.06 2.63
N PHE A 221 5.38 22.78 3.03
CA PHE A 221 5.14 21.69 2.12
C PHE A 221 3.73 21.77 1.53
N LEU A 222 2.71 21.93 2.38
CA LEU A 222 1.30 21.96 1.94
C LEU A 222 0.96 23.18 1.10
N LYS A 223 1.53 24.34 1.38
CA LYS A 223 1.33 25.56 0.56
C LYS A 223 1.65 25.32 -0.93
N ARG A 224 2.67 24.52 -1.24
CA ARG A 224 3.05 24.22 -2.62
C ARG A 224 2.01 23.37 -3.36
N TYR A 225 1.16 22.65 -2.65
CA TYR A 225 0.08 21.85 -3.22
C TYR A 225 -1.22 22.64 -3.34
N ILE A 226 -1.56 23.47 -2.35
CA ILE A 226 -2.75 24.33 -2.39
C ILE A 226 -2.67 25.36 -3.53
N GLN A 227 -1.47 25.84 -3.88
CA GLN A 227 -1.26 26.80 -4.97
C GLN A 227 -1.30 26.15 -6.39
N ARG A 228 -1.35 24.82 -6.48
CA ARG A 228 -1.38 24.08 -7.77
C ARG A 228 -2.75 23.47 -8.08
N SER A 229 -3.70 23.55 -7.17
CA SER A 229 -5.11 23.19 -7.31
C SER A 229 -5.95 24.39 -7.66
#